data_c8732ac3014c857e544a4090443bf723
#
_entry.id   c8732ac3014c857e544a4090443bf723
#
_cell.length_a   1.000
_cell.length_b   1.000
_cell.length_c   1.000
_cell.angle_alpha   90.00
_cell.angle_beta   90.00
_cell.angle_gamma   90.00
#
_symmetry.space_group_name_H-M   'P 1'
#
loop_
_entity.id
_entity.type
_entity.pdbx_description
1 polymer ?
#
loop_
_entity_poly.entity_id
_entity_poly.type
_entity_poly.pdbx_seq_one_letter_code
_entity_poly.pdbx_strand_id
1 'polypeptide(L)'
;MVDFNIERFLQLSGSVEHDDLDWELAKKVGITDAEARVLRYMADTETHTILYMRDLLSGHSAADPTITAFLSVWVYEELWHGRAIDRLLTVCGHPPPPDRYTVATKNAHIRETIEALGSAIAASLTPRFIAVHMAWGAINELTAGAAYQSVERRTKNPVLAKLLNRITRQERKHFSFYFQQAEKRMKGEPRTQKLVNFALRRFWTVVGSGVGGMDNLRFIAAALFSDESGLALLREQENVIRELEGLEWFDLLTKQVARMAKEHLGEHGPVEYQPYTLEAGAEPISVSA
;
A
#
# COMPACT_ATOMS: atom_id res chain seq x y z
N MET A 1 9.75 4.74 -19.34
CA MET A 1 9.14 3.51 -18.75
C MET A 1 8.68 2.61 -19.88
N VAL A 2 8.77 1.28 -19.79
CA VAL A 2 8.24 0.35 -20.81
C VAL A 2 6.71 0.33 -20.70
N ASP A 3 5.98 0.32 -21.82
CA ASP A 3 4.52 0.29 -21.83
C ASP A 3 3.98 -0.94 -21.10
N PHE A 4 3.02 -0.74 -20.21
CA PHE A 4 2.38 -1.81 -19.45
C PHE A 4 1.56 -2.71 -20.37
N ASN A 5 1.88 -3.98 -20.40
CA ASN A 5 1.18 -4.98 -21.20
C ASN A 5 0.14 -5.71 -20.35
N ILE A 6 -1.13 -5.34 -20.52
CA ILE A 6 -2.23 -5.90 -19.73
C ILE A 6 -2.39 -7.40 -19.94
N GLU A 7 -2.26 -7.90 -21.16
CA GLU A 7 -2.40 -9.33 -21.48
C GLU A 7 -1.32 -10.16 -20.78
N ARG A 8 -0.07 -9.67 -20.80
CA ARG A 8 1.03 -10.30 -20.08
C ARG A 8 0.82 -10.26 -18.57
N PHE A 9 0.29 -9.14 -18.04
CA PHE A 9 -0.05 -9.03 -16.62
C PHE A 9 -1.08 -10.08 -16.22
N LEU A 10 -2.20 -10.19 -16.98
CA LEU A 10 -3.25 -11.18 -16.71
C LEU A 10 -2.74 -12.63 -16.76
N GLN A 11 -1.81 -12.94 -17.66
CA GLN A 11 -1.24 -14.29 -17.81
C GLN A 11 -0.26 -14.66 -16.70
N LEU A 12 0.46 -13.69 -16.13
CA LEU A 12 1.54 -13.91 -15.16
C LEU A 12 1.13 -13.58 -13.72
N SER A 13 -0.07 -13.07 -13.52
CA SER A 13 -0.60 -12.72 -12.21
C SER A 13 -1.21 -13.92 -11.51
N GLY A 14 -1.19 -13.88 -10.19
CA GLY A 14 -1.74 -14.96 -9.37
C GLY A 14 -1.51 -14.71 -7.88
N SER A 15 -1.87 -15.69 -7.05
CA SER A 15 -1.57 -15.64 -5.63
C SER A 15 -0.07 -15.49 -5.39
N VAL A 16 0.30 -14.69 -4.39
CA VAL A 16 1.71 -14.63 -3.98
C VAL A 16 2.19 -16.01 -3.56
N GLU A 17 3.28 -16.48 -4.16
CA GLU A 17 3.86 -17.78 -3.81
C GLU A 17 4.34 -17.78 -2.36
N HIS A 18 3.89 -18.74 -1.57
CA HIS A 18 4.26 -18.85 -0.16
C HIS A 18 4.30 -20.30 0.37
N ASP A 19 4.01 -21.28 -0.48
CA ASP A 19 4.02 -22.70 -0.05
C ASP A 19 5.44 -23.27 0.11
N ASP A 20 6.44 -22.69 -0.58
CA ASP A 20 7.86 -23.03 -0.47
C ASP A 20 8.59 -22.31 0.69
N LEU A 21 7.88 -21.52 1.48
CA LEU A 21 8.46 -20.86 2.63
C LEU A 21 8.64 -21.81 3.81
N ASP A 22 9.77 -21.68 4.51
CA ASP A 22 10.08 -22.48 5.70
C ASP A 22 9.31 -21.97 6.93
N TRP A 23 8.05 -22.41 7.05
CA TRP A 23 7.16 -22.00 8.13
C TRP A 23 7.65 -22.45 9.52
N GLU A 24 8.41 -23.53 9.62
CA GLU A 24 9.01 -23.96 10.89
C GLU A 24 10.13 -22.99 11.31
N LEU A 25 10.93 -22.53 10.37
CA LEU A 25 11.92 -21.48 10.62
C LEU A 25 11.23 -20.18 11.03
N ALA A 26 10.14 -19.77 10.34
CA ALA A 26 9.37 -18.58 10.70
C ALA A 26 8.88 -18.65 12.16
N LYS A 27 8.33 -19.78 12.56
CA LYS A 27 7.87 -20.06 13.93
C LYS A 27 9.02 -20.01 14.93
N LYS A 28 10.14 -20.62 14.61
CA LYS A 28 11.32 -20.68 15.49
C LYS A 28 11.93 -19.31 15.75
N VAL A 29 12.04 -18.48 14.72
CA VAL A 29 12.58 -17.12 14.85
C VAL A 29 11.56 -16.18 15.50
N GLY A 30 10.27 -16.34 15.14
CA GLY A 30 9.19 -15.49 15.64
C GLY A 30 9.22 -14.06 15.07
N ILE A 31 8.31 -13.25 15.58
CA ILE A 31 8.22 -11.82 15.32
C ILE A 31 7.91 -11.08 16.63
N THR A 32 8.23 -9.81 16.71
CA THR A 32 7.89 -8.98 17.87
C THR A 32 6.40 -8.56 17.85
N ASP A 33 5.86 -8.14 19.02
CA ASP A 33 4.50 -7.60 19.10
C ASP A 33 4.32 -6.36 18.21
N ALA A 34 5.35 -5.54 18.08
CA ALA A 34 5.34 -4.37 17.19
C ALA A 34 5.25 -4.79 15.71
N GLU A 35 6.05 -5.80 15.29
CA GLU A 35 5.94 -6.38 13.94
C GLU A 35 4.56 -6.99 13.71
N ALA A 36 4.04 -7.75 14.67
CA ALA A 36 2.71 -8.34 14.57
C ALA A 36 1.61 -7.28 14.41
N ARG A 37 1.71 -6.16 15.13
CA ARG A 37 0.77 -5.03 15.02
C ARG A 37 0.85 -4.38 13.63
N VAL A 38 2.05 -4.15 13.12
CA VAL A 38 2.28 -3.60 11.77
C VAL A 38 1.72 -4.55 10.70
N LEU A 39 2.09 -5.81 10.76
CA LEU A 39 1.65 -6.82 9.79
C LEU A 39 0.13 -7.03 9.81
N ARG A 40 -0.50 -6.98 10.98
CA ARG A 40 -1.96 -7.06 11.08
C ARG A 40 -2.63 -5.90 10.37
N TYR A 41 -2.15 -4.67 10.59
CA TYR A 41 -2.66 -3.51 9.88
C TYR A 41 -2.47 -3.64 8.36
N MET A 42 -1.30 -4.10 7.89
CA MET A 42 -1.05 -4.33 6.47
C MET A 42 -2.05 -5.35 5.91
N ALA A 43 -2.19 -6.50 6.55
CA ALA A 43 -3.14 -7.52 6.11
C ALA A 43 -4.61 -7.05 6.14
N ASP A 44 -4.98 -6.18 7.08
CA ASP A 44 -6.29 -5.53 7.11
C ASP A 44 -6.47 -4.58 5.92
N THR A 45 -5.46 -3.81 5.57
CA THR A 45 -5.48 -2.89 4.43
C THR A 45 -5.66 -3.66 3.12
N GLU A 46 -4.87 -4.71 2.89
CA GLU A 46 -4.95 -5.57 1.71
C GLU A 46 -6.34 -6.18 1.52
N THR A 47 -6.91 -6.71 2.59
CA THR A 47 -8.25 -7.34 2.53
C THR A 47 -9.38 -6.33 2.34
N HIS A 48 -9.17 -5.05 2.67
CA HIS A 48 -10.17 -3.98 2.44
C HIS A 48 -10.15 -3.43 1.01
N THR A 49 -9.20 -3.79 0.21
CA THR A 49 -9.06 -3.38 -1.19
C THR A 49 -10.28 -3.70 -2.04
N ILE A 50 -11.03 -4.77 -1.69
CA ILE A 50 -12.30 -5.11 -2.32
C ILE A 50 -13.36 -3.98 -2.21
N LEU A 51 -13.37 -3.24 -1.10
CA LEU A 51 -14.28 -2.10 -0.92
C LEU A 51 -13.87 -0.92 -1.79
N TYR A 52 -12.57 -0.67 -1.88
CA TYR A 52 -12.04 0.36 -2.77
C TYR A 52 -12.31 0.04 -4.25
N MET A 53 -12.15 -1.23 -4.66
CA MET A 53 -12.50 -1.67 -6.01
C MET A 53 -13.99 -1.41 -6.32
N ARG A 54 -14.89 -1.68 -5.39
CA ARG A 54 -16.32 -1.38 -5.56
C ARG A 54 -16.55 0.09 -5.93
N ASP A 55 -15.84 1.00 -5.27
CA ASP A 55 -15.99 2.44 -5.52
C ASP A 55 -15.38 2.83 -6.88
N LEU A 56 -14.26 2.24 -7.28
CA LEU A 56 -13.69 2.42 -8.62
C LEU A 56 -14.66 1.96 -9.72
N LEU A 57 -15.32 0.83 -9.50
CA LEU A 57 -16.27 0.26 -10.46
C LEU A 57 -17.63 0.97 -10.48
N SER A 58 -17.94 1.82 -9.50
CA SER A 58 -19.16 2.64 -9.51
C SER A 58 -19.08 3.87 -10.42
N GLY A 59 -17.90 4.20 -10.94
CA GLY A 59 -17.65 5.38 -11.75
C GLY A 59 -17.23 5.09 -13.19
N HIS A 60 -16.73 6.10 -13.88
CA HIS A 60 -16.26 6.00 -15.28
C HIS A 60 -15.09 5.00 -15.48
N SER A 61 -14.38 4.63 -14.41
CA SER A 61 -13.32 3.61 -14.47
C SER A 61 -13.85 2.26 -14.91
N ALA A 62 -15.10 1.92 -14.58
CA ALA A 62 -15.74 0.69 -15.00
C ALA A 62 -16.00 0.60 -16.52
N ALA A 63 -16.06 1.73 -17.22
CA ALA A 63 -16.26 1.77 -18.66
C ALA A 63 -14.98 1.53 -19.48
N ASP A 64 -13.80 1.55 -18.84
CA ASP A 64 -12.52 1.27 -19.49
C ASP A 64 -12.19 -0.23 -19.35
N PRO A 65 -12.17 -1.00 -20.46
CA PRO A 65 -11.96 -2.46 -20.39
C PRO A 65 -10.56 -2.84 -19.88
N THR A 66 -9.57 -1.99 -20.09
CA THR A 66 -8.20 -2.24 -19.61
C THR A 66 -8.13 -2.06 -18.08
N ILE A 67 -8.82 -1.05 -17.56
CA ILE A 67 -8.89 -0.82 -16.11
C ILE A 67 -9.67 -1.93 -15.43
N THR A 68 -10.82 -2.34 -15.96
CA THR A 68 -11.61 -3.43 -15.37
C THR A 68 -10.89 -4.76 -15.39
N ALA A 69 -10.17 -5.08 -16.47
CA ALA A 69 -9.33 -6.28 -16.55
C ALA A 69 -8.23 -6.25 -15.49
N PHE A 70 -7.54 -5.13 -15.32
CA PHE A 70 -6.52 -4.96 -14.27
C PHE A 70 -7.13 -5.13 -12.87
N LEU A 71 -8.20 -4.41 -12.56
CA LEU A 71 -8.81 -4.41 -11.23
C LEU A 71 -9.28 -5.80 -10.78
N SER A 72 -9.74 -6.65 -11.72
CA SER A 72 -10.20 -8.00 -11.40
C SER A 72 -9.07 -8.92 -10.92
N VAL A 73 -7.87 -8.76 -11.44
CA VAL A 73 -6.68 -9.50 -11.03
C VAL A 73 -6.00 -8.84 -9.84
N TRP A 74 -5.90 -7.52 -9.86
CA TRP A 74 -5.34 -6.74 -8.78
C TRP A 74 -5.99 -7.08 -7.43
N VAL A 75 -7.31 -7.01 -7.30
CA VAL A 75 -8.00 -7.33 -6.05
C VAL A 75 -7.81 -8.78 -5.60
N TYR A 76 -7.61 -9.70 -6.56
CA TYR A 76 -7.28 -11.09 -6.25
C TYR A 76 -5.88 -11.22 -5.64
N GLU A 77 -4.88 -10.53 -6.19
CA GLU A 77 -3.51 -10.51 -5.66
C GLU A 77 -3.48 -9.89 -4.25
N GLU A 78 -4.16 -8.75 -4.04
CA GLU A 78 -4.30 -8.09 -2.73
C GLU A 78 -4.90 -9.02 -1.66
N LEU A 79 -5.95 -9.75 -2.02
CA LEU A 79 -6.55 -10.75 -1.11
C LEU A 79 -5.51 -11.78 -0.66
N TRP A 80 -4.63 -12.21 -1.57
CA TRP A 80 -3.58 -13.19 -1.25
C TRP A 80 -2.41 -12.59 -0.49
N HIS A 81 -2.10 -11.30 -0.67
CA HIS A 81 -1.15 -10.58 0.18
C HIS A 81 -1.61 -10.64 1.64
N GLY A 82 -2.85 -10.24 1.89
CA GLY A 82 -3.44 -10.29 3.23
C GLY A 82 -3.44 -11.71 3.83
N ARG A 83 -3.81 -12.72 3.06
CA ARG A 83 -3.83 -14.13 3.51
C ARG A 83 -2.45 -14.69 3.82
N ALA A 84 -1.45 -14.36 3.02
CA ALA A 84 -0.08 -14.81 3.25
C ALA A 84 0.52 -14.17 4.51
N ILE A 85 0.24 -12.89 4.76
CA ILE A 85 0.61 -12.20 5.99
C ILE A 85 -0.11 -12.82 7.21
N ASP A 86 -1.40 -13.12 7.10
CA ASP A 86 -2.17 -13.78 8.17
C ASP A 86 -1.64 -15.18 8.51
N ARG A 87 -1.19 -15.93 7.50
CA ARG A 87 -0.53 -17.23 7.71
C ARG A 87 0.75 -17.05 8.52
N LEU A 88 1.58 -16.08 8.18
CA LEU A 88 2.81 -15.78 8.94
C LEU A 88 2.49 -15.37 10.37
N LEU A 89 1.54 -14.46 10.57
CA LEU A 89 1.08 -14.05 11.89
C LEU A 89 0.64 -15.25 12.73
N THR A 90 -0.17 -16.14 12.15
CA THR A 90 -0.67 -17.34 12.82
C THR A 90 0.46 -18.28 13.22
N VAL A 91 1.40 -18.54 12.31
CA VAL A 91 2.57 -19.40 12.55
C VAL A 91 3.46 -18.83 13.66
N CYS A 92 3.62 -17.52 13.71
CA CYS A 92 4.41 -16.83 14.74
C CYS A 92 3.65 -16.60 16.07
N GLY A 93 2.42 -17.14 16.23
CA GLY A 93 1.68 -17.07 17.50
C GLY A 93 0.79 -15.83 17.67
N HIS A 94 0.56 -15.08 16.59
CA HIS A 94 -0.29 -13.86 16.56
C HIS A 94 -1.49 -14.01 15.62
N PRO A 95 -2.36 -15.04 15.77
CA PRO A 95 -3.47 -15.27 14.85
C PRO A 95 -4.41 -14.06 14.78
N PRO A 96 -5.01 -13.76 13.62
CA PRO A 96 -6.00 -12.71 13.50
C PRO A 96 -7.25 -13.04 14.32
N PRO A 97 -7.95 -12.02 14.88
CA PRO A 97 -9.22 -12.25 15.56
C PRO A 97 -10.26 -12.88 14.61
N PRO A 98 -11.09 -13.82 15.11
CA PRO A 98 -12.08 -14.52 14.28
C PRO A 98 -13.18 -13.59 13.71
N ASP A 99 -13.44 -12.47 14.36
CA ASP A 99 -14.47 -11.49 13.99
C ASP A 99 -13.90 -10.29 13.19
N ARG A 100 -12.64 -10.34 12.80
CA ARG A 100 -11.89 -9.27 12.15
C ARG A 100 -12.64 -8.59 11.01
N TYR A 101 -13.24 -9.36 10.09
CA TYR A 101 -14.01 -8.83 8.98
C TYR A 101 -15.26 -8.09 9.42
N THR A 102 -15.94 -8.58 10.45
CA THR A 102 -17.17 -7.98 10.98
C THR A 102 -16.89 -6.66 11.68
N VAL A 103 -15.78 -6.57 12.43
CA VAL A 103 -15.39 -5.34 13.13
C VAL A 103 -14.94 -4.28 12.13
N ALA A 104 -14.12 -4.65 11.17
CA ALA A 104 -13.62 -3.76 10.15
C ALA A 104 -14.76 -3.15 9.31
N THR A 105 -15.71 -3.98 8.85
CA THR A 105 -16.87 -3.51 8.10
C THR A 105 -17.81 -2.62 8.90
N LYS A 106 -17.98 -2.83 10.19
CA LYS A 106 -18.82 -1.97 11.05
C LYS A 106 -18.21 -0.59 11.29
N ASN A 107 -16.91 -0.52 11.48
CA ASN A 107 -16.19 0.74 11.72
C ASN A 107 -16.02 1.59 10.45
N ALA A 108 -15.91 0.94 9.30
CA ALA A 108 -15.84 1.56 7.98
C ALA A 108 -17.16 2.24 7.56
N HIS A 109 -18.30 1.74 8.00
CA HIS A 109 -19.60 1.97 7.37
C HIS A 109 -20.12 3.42 7.37
N ILE A 110 -19.81 4.25 8.34
CA ILE A 110 -20.44 5.59 8.44
C ILE A 110 -19.59 6.67 7.75
N ARG A 111 -18.30 6.68 8.00
CA ARG A 111 -17.39 7.70 7.44
C ARG A 111 -17.10 7.43 5.96
N GLU A 112 -16.85 6.18 5.61
CA GLU A 112 -16.62 5.74 4.23
C GLU A 112 -17.85 5.94 3.35
N THR A 113 -19.06 5.79 3.88
CA THR A 113 -20.30 6.01 3.10
C THR A 113 -20.42 7.47 2.65
N ILE A 114 -20.02 8.43 3.47
CA ILE A 114 -20.06 9.86 3.12
C ILE A 114 -18.96 10.22 2.13
N GLU A 115 -17.74 9.71 2.36
CA GLU A 115 -16.59 9.93 1.48
C GLU A 115 -16.77 9.21 0.14
N ALA A 116 -17.27 7.98 0.15
CA ALA A 116 -17.62 7.22 -1.06
C ALA A 116 -18.74 7.87 -1.86
N LEU A 117 -19.77 8.41 -1.22
CA LEU A 117 -20.84 9.12 -1.91
C LEU A 117 -20.34 10.38 -2.60
N GLY A 118 -19.47 11.15 -1.93
CA GLY A 118 -18.83 12.32 -2.52
C GLY A 118 -17.91 11.97 -3.69
N SER A 119 -17.15 10.90 -3.56
CA SER A 119 -16.26 10.37 -4.61
C SER A 119 -17.06 9.80 -5.78
N ALA A 120 -18.10 9.02 -5.55
CA ALA A 120 -18.97 8.46 -6.58
C ALA A 120 -19.70 9.55 -7.38
N ILE A 121 -20.18 10.61 -6.72
CA ILE A 121 -20.77 11.76 -7.38
C ILE A 121 -19.74 12.46 -8.26
N ALA A 122 -18.54 12.74 -7.74
CA ALA A 122 -17.46 13.37 -8.49
C ALA A 122 -17.01 12.49 -9.66
N ALA A 123 -16.88 11.17 -9.45
CA ALA A 123 -16.51 10.20 -10.47
C ALA A 123 -17.55 10.08 -11.60
N SER A 124 -18.83 10.30 -11.30
CA SER A 124 -19.90 10.27 -12.29
C SER A 124 -20.01 11.55 -13.12
N LEU A 125 -19.44 12.65 -12.65
CA LEU A 125 -19.55 13.96 -13.32
C LEU A 125 -18.60 14.13 -14.51
N THR A 126 -17.47 13.44 -14.54
CA THR A 126 -16.49 13.58 -15.63
C THR A 126 -15.58 12.38 -15.81
N PRO A 127 -15.36 11.94 -17.07
CA PRO A 127 -14.37 10.90 -17.36
C PRO A 127 -12.94 11.25 -16.94
N ARG A 128 -12.61 12.53 -16.77
CA ARG A 128 -11.29 12.96 -16.25
C ARG A 128 -11.02 12.49 -14.83
N PHE A 129 -12.07 12.12 -14.08
CA PHE A 129 -11.90 11.60 -12.72
C PHE A 129 -11.17 10.24 -12.68
N ILE A 130 -11.12 9.52 -13.78
CA ILE A 130 -10.28 8.32 -13.92
C ILE A 130 -8.81 8.65 -13.60
N ALA A 131 -8.31 9.81 -14.04
CA ALA A 131 -6.94 10.22 -13.74
C ALA A 131 -6.70 10.42 -12.24
N VAL A 132 -7.72 10.88 -11.50
CA VAL A 132 -7.65 10.99 -10.02
C VAL A 132 -7.49 9.61 -9.40
N HIS A 133 -8.32 8.64 -9.80
CA HIS A 133 -8.24 7.28 -9.31
C HIS A 133 -6.88 6.64 -9.62
N MET A 134 -6.37 6.85 -10.84
CA MET A 134 -5.09 6.26 -11.25
C MET A 134 -3.90 6.89 -10.51
N ALA A 135 -3.88 8.22 -10.36
CA ALA A 135 -2.82 8.90 -9.59
C ALA A 135 -2.87 8.52 -8.10
N TRP A 136 -4.08 8.43 -7.53
CA TRP A 136 -4.27 8.00 -6.15
C TRP A 136 -3.82 6.56 -5.92
N GLY A 137 -4.22 5.64 -6.82
CA GLY A 137 -3.77 4.24 -6.80
C GLY A 137 -2.25 4.15 -6.86
N ALA A 138 -1.60 4.87 -7.79
CA ALA A 138 -0.14 4.89 -7.89
C ALA A 138 0.54 5.33 -6.57
N ILE A 139 0.02 6.35 -5.89
CA ILE A 139 0.55 6.79 -4.60
C ILE A 139 0.36 5.71 -3.52
N ASN A 140 -0.80 5.04 -3.51
CA ASN A 140 -1.10 4.00 -2.53
C ASN A 140 -0.19 2.78 -2.70
N GLU A 141 0.01 2.28 -3.91
CA GLU A 141 0.90 1.14 -4.21
C GLU A 141 2.35 1.44 -3.81
N LEU A 142 2.84 2.64 -4.12
CA LEU A 142 4.17 3.06 -3.69
C LEU A 142 4.29 3.15 -2.16
N THR A 143 3.24 3.64 -1.49
CA THR A 143 3.23 3.74 -0.02
C THR A 143 3.24 2.35 0.62
N ALA A 144 2.44 1.42 0.11
CA ALA A 144 2.44 0.02 0.55
C ALA A 144 3.80 -0.64 0.32
N GLY A 145 4.37 -0.47 -0.88
CA GLY A 145 5.70 -0.97 -1.21
C GLY A 145 6.80 -0.41 -0.30
N ALA A 146 6.76 0.88 0.04
CA ALA A 146 7.71 1.48 1.00
C ALA A 146 7.53 0.90 2.41
N ALA A 147 6.30 0.66 2.83
CA ALA A 147 6.02 0.04 4.13
C ALA A 147 6.55 -1.41 4.18
N TYR A 148 6.31 -2.22 3.15
CA TYR A 148 6.87 -3.58 3.06
C TYR A 148 8.39 -3.58 3.07
N GLN A 149 9.04 -2.70 2.31
CA GLN A 149 10.49 -2.57 2.30
C GLN A 149 11.03 -2.13 3.66
N SER A 150 10.34 -1.25 4.38
CA SER A 150 10.75 -0.85 5.72
C SER A 150 10.70 -2.02 6.72
N VAL A 151 9.65 -2.86 6.68
CA VAL A 151 9.57 -4.08 7.50
C VAL A 151 10.64 -5.08 7.08
N GLU A 152 10.82 -5.33 5.77
CA GLU A 152 11.82 -6.25 5.22
C GLU A 152 13.24 -5.93 5.74
N ARG A 153 13.59 -4.64 5.78
CA ARG A 153 14.91 -4.18 6.24
C ARG A 153 15.11 -4.26 7.75
N ARG A 154 14.04 -4.36 8.53
CA ARG A 154 14.07 -4.30 10.00
C ARG A 154 13.82 -5.65 10.66
N THR A 155 13.13 -6.57 9.98
CA THR A 155 12.80 -7.86 10.56
C THR A 155 14.02 -8.77 10.70
N LYS A 156 14.06 -9.54 11.80
CA LYS A 156 15.04 -10.62 11.99
C LYS A 156 14.54 -11.95 11.43
N ASN A 157 13.28 -12.01 10.99
CA ASN A 157 12.68 -13.22 10.45
C ASN A 157 12.92 -13.31 8.94
N PRO A 158 13.83 -14.20 8.47
CA PRO A 158 14.19 -14.26 7.06
C PRO A 158 13.03 -14.77 6.18
N VAL A 159 12.08 -15.50 6.76
CA VAL A 159 10.90 -15.97 6.05
C VAL A 159 9.93 -14.80 5.81
N LEU A 160 9.74 -13.93 6.81
CA LEU A 160 8.99 -12.69 6.66
C LEU A 160 9.64 -11.79 5.59
N ALA A 161 10.95 -11.58 5.66
CA ALA A 161 11.65 -10.79 4.66
C ALA A 161 11.44 -11.33 3.23
N LYS A 162 11.57 -12.66 3.04
CA LYS A 162 11.32 -13.31 1.75
C LYS A 162 9.87 -13.15 1.27
N LEU A 163 8.89 -13.28 2.16
CA LEU A 163 7.48 -13.07 1.84
C LEU A 163 7.22 -11.64 1.39
N LEU A 164 7.67 -10.65 2.17
CA LEU A 164 7.47 -9.23 1.86
C LEU A 164 8.17 -8.82 0.55
N ASN A 165 9.33 -9.38 0.25
CA ASN A 165 9.99 -9.16 -1.04
C ASN A 165 9.13 -9.65 -2.21
N ARG A 166 8.44 -10.80 -2.07
CA ARG A 166 7.52 -11.32 -3.09
C ARG A 166 6.31 -10.42 -3.29
N ILE A 167 5.69 -9.98 -2.19
CA ILE A 167 4.58 -9.02 -2.22
C ILE A 167 5.04 -7.72 -2.92
N THR A 168 6.14 -7.13 -2.50
CA THR A 168 6.69 -5.90 -3.10
C THR A 168 6.90 -6.01 -4.62
N ARG A 169 7.21 -7.20 -5.15
CA ARG A 169 7.32 -7.40 -6.60
C ARG A 169 5.96 -7.32 -7.31
N GLN A 170 4.88 -7.77 -6.68
CA GLN A 170 3.52 -7.62 -7.22
C GLN A 170 3.07 -6.15 -7.13
N GLU A 171 3.32 -5.48 -6.00
CA GLU A 171 3.04 -4.05 -5.82
C GLU A 171 3.68 -3.16 -6.89
N ARG A 172 4.92 -3.47 -7.30
CA ARG A 172 5.59 -2.75 -8.40
C ARG A 172 4.86 -2.87 -9.74
N LYS A 173 4.20 -4.01 -10.00
CA LYS A 173 3.38 -4.18 -11.21
C LYS A 173 2.08 -3.39 -11.11
N HIS A 174 1.44 -3.41 -9.93
CA HIS A 174 0.25 -2.62 -9.64
C HIS A 174 0.55 -1.13 -9.81
N PHE A 175 1.61 -0.65 -9.17
CA PHE A 175 2.10 0.72 -9.34
C PHE A 175 2.32 1.08 -10.82
N SER A 176 3.03 0.23 -11.56
CA SER A 176 3.35 0.50 -12.97
C SER A 176 2.08 0.69 -13.81
N PHE A 177 1.03 -0.09 -13.56
CA PHE A 177 -0.25 0.10 -14.22
C PHE A 177 -0.88 1.45 -13.85
N TYR A 178 -1.08 1.70 -12.56
CA TYR A 178 -1.71 2.91 -12.08
C TYR A 178 -0.98 4.17 -12.56
N PHE A 179 0.34 4.17 -12.47
CA PHE A 179 1.18 5.29 -12.90
C PHE A 179 1.03 5.57 -14.40
N GLN A 180 1.15 4.56 -15.24
CA GLN A 180 1.03 4.75 -16.69
C GLN A 180 -0.38 5.16 -17.11
N GLN A 181 -1.42 4.67 -16.43
CA GLN A 181 -2.78 5.10 -16.68
C GLN A 181 -3.02 6.56 -16.23
N ALA A 182 -2.37 7.01 -15.15
CA ALA A 182 -2.37 8.42 -14.75
C ALA A 182 -1.60 9.29 -15.77
N GLU A 183 -0.38 8.91 -16.12
CA GLU A 183 0.47 9.61 -17.08
C GLU A 183 -0.25 9.80 -18.42
N LYS A 184 -0.81 8.73 -18.98
CA LYS A 184 -1.56 8.77 -20.26
C LYS A 184 -2.69 9.80 -20.26
N ARG A 185 -3.33 10.03 -19.09
CA ARG A 185 -4.48 10.93 -18.98
C ARG A 185 -4.12 12.35 -18.54
N MET A 186 -2.95 12.54 -17.96
CA MET A 186 -2.50 13.83 -17.43
C MET A 186 -1.57 14.56 -18.41
N LYS A 187 -0.79 13.82 -19.19
CA LYS A 187 0.22 14.38 -20.10
C LYS A 187 -0.42 15.32 -21.13
N GLY A 188 -0.01 16.58 -21.11
CA GLY A 188 -0.53 17.62 -22.01
C GLY A 188 -1.98 18.03 -21.75
N GLU A 189 -2.60 17.62 -20.61
CA GLU A 189 -4.00 17.86 -20.27
C GLU A 189 -4.19 18.77 -19.04
N PRO A 190 -4.01 20.09 -19.13
CA PRO A 190 -4.00 21.00 -17.97
C PRO A 190 -5.27 20.95 -17.12
N ARG A 191 -6.44 20.67 -17.74
CA ARG A 191 -7.71 20.56 -16.99
C ARG A 191 -7.74 19.30 -16.11
N THR A 192 -7.20 18.20 -16.62
CA THR A 192 -7.07 16.93 -15.87
C THR A 192 -6.06 17.11 -14.73
N GLN A 193 -4.90 17.70 -14.99
CA GLN A 193 -3.89 18.02 -13.98
C GLN A 193 -4.45 18.87 -12.85
N LYS A 194 -5.22 19.93 -13.16
CA LYS A 194 -5.89 20.77 -12.15
C LYS A 194 -6.87 19.97 -11.30
N LEU A 195 -7.63 19.05 -11.90
CA LEU A 195 -8.58 18.20 -11.18
C LEU A 195 -7.84 17.24 -10.22
N VAL A 196 -6.79 16.55 -10.70
CA VAL A 196 -5.97 15.66 -9.88
C VAL A 196 -5.31 16.42 -8.73
N ASN A 197 -4.72 17.58 -9.01
CA ASN A 197 -4.14 18.46 -8.01
C ASN A 197 -5.14 18.85 -6.92
N PHE A 198 -6.34 19.30 -7.32
CA PHE A 198 -7.39 19.66 -6.38
C PHE A 198 -7.80 18.47 -5.51
N ALA A 199 -8.03 17.32 -6.12
CA ALA A 199 -8.43 16.11 -5.42
C ALA A 199 -7.38 15.65 -4.40
N LEU A 200 -6.11 15.57 -4.80
CA LEU A 200 -5.02 15.15 -3.92
C LEU A 200 -4.81 16.15 -2.77
N ARG A 201 -4.74 17.44 -3.05
CA ARG A 201 -4.54 18.49 -2.01
C ARG A 201 -5.68 18.52 -0.99
N ARG A 202 -6.91 18.22 -1.42
CA ARG A 202 -8.10 18.43 -0.58
C ARG A 202 -8.53 17.17 0.15
N PHE A 203 -8.34 16.00 -0.45
CA PHE A 203 -8.97 14.77 0.01
C PHE A 203 -7.99 13.62 0.26
N TRP A 204 -6.79 13.65 -0.32
CA TRP A 204 -5.87 12.54 -0.18
C TRP A 204 -5.41 12.35 1.27
N THR A 205 -5.43 11.10 1.71
CA THR A 205 -4.92 10.65 3.00
C THR A 205 -4.08 9.40 2.78
N VAL A 206 -3.17 9.13 3.73
CA VAL A 206 -2.30 7.93 3.68
C VAL A 206 -3.14 6.66 3.63
N VAL A 207 -2.71 5.69 2.80
CA VAL A 207 -3.36 4.39 2.62
C VAL A 207 -3.65 3.70 3.97
N GLY A 208 -4.81 3.07 4.07
CA GLY A 208 -5.25 2.39 5.30
C GLY A 208 -5.83 3.30 6.39
N SER A 209 -5.90 4.64 6.17
CA SER A 209 -6.45 5.58 7.18
C SER A 209 -7.90 5.25 7.60
N GLY A 210 -8.68 4.59 6.74
CA GLY A 210 -10.04 4.14 7.03
C GLY A 210 -10.13 2.77 7.71
N VAL A 211 -9.08 1.95 7.70
CA VAL A 211 -9.13 0.54 8.07
C VAL A 211 -8.89 0.30 9.55
N GLY A 212 -7.80 0.82 10.09
CA GLY A 212 -7.34 0.49 11.44
C GLY A 212 -7.46 1.62 12.48
N GLY A 213 -8.02 2.77 12.08
CA GLY A 213 -8.08 3.98 12.90
C GLY A 213 -6.76 4.74 12.97
N MET A 214 -6.86 6.02 13.37
CA MET A 214 -5.71 6.95 13.37
C MET A 214 -4.59 6.56 14.34
N ASP A 215 -4.90 5.92 15.45
CA ASP A 215 -3.88 5.51 16.44
C ASP A 215 -2.99 4.39 15.90
N ASN A 216 -3.55 3.44 15.14
CA ASN A 216 -2.76 2.43 14.46
C ASN A 216 -1.90 3.04 13.35
N LEU A 217 -2.46 3.97 12.58
CA LEU A 217 -1.71 4.64 11.51
C LEU A 217 -0.54 5.47 12.07
N ARG A 218 -0.73 6.19 13.19
CA ARG A 218 0.34 6.91 13.89
C ARG A 218 1.41 5.95 14.41
N PHE A 219 1.00 4.82 14.99
CA PHE A 219 1.93 3.79 15.43
C PHE A 219 2.79 3.27 14.28
N ILE A 220 2.17 2.94 13.13
CA ILE A 220 2.87 2.44 11.95
C ILE A 220 3.82 3.49 11.38
N ALA A 221 3.38 4.74 11.31
CA ALA A 221 4.24 5.84 10.90
C ALA A 221 5.49 5.96 11.80
N ALA A 222 5.31 5.83 13.12
CA ALA A 222 6.41 5.84 14.08
C ALA A 222 7.31 4.61 13.96
N ALA A 223 6.74 3.42 13.81
CA ALA A 223 7.48 2.16 13.71
C ALA A 223 8.34 2.07 12.44
N LEU A 224 7.83 2.54 11.30
CA LEU A 224 8.46 2.31 10.00
C LEU A 224 9.20 3.51 9.44
N PHE A 225 8.84 4.74 9.82
CA PHE A 225 9.26 5.96 9.13
C PHE A 225 9.70 7.08 10.08
N SER A 226 10.01 6.78 11.33
CA SER A 226 10.50 7.80 12.28
C SER A 226 11.98 8.12 12.14
N ASP A 227 12.76 7.28 11.47
CA ASP A 227 14.18 7.47 11.22
C ASP A 227 14.47 7.95 9.78
N GLU A 228 15.71 8.38 9.54
CA GLU A 228 16.13 8.90 8.23
C GLU A 228 16.00 7.84 7.12
N SER A 229 16.23 6.58 7.42
CA SER A 229 16.15 5.49 6.44
C SER A 229 14.70 5.25 5.98
N GLY A 230 13.72 5.31 6.90
CA GLY A 230 12.31 5.24 6.57
C GLY A 230 11.82 6.47 5.80
N LEU A 231 12.24 7.67 6.22
CA LEU A 231 11.89 8.90 5.51
C LEU A 231 12.51 8.97 4.11
N ALA A 232 13.72 8.43 3.92
CA ALA A 232 14.35 8.35 2.60
C ALA A 232 13.54 7.49 1.64
N LEU A 233 13.01 6.35 2.10
CA LEU A 233 12.10 5.53 1.28
C LEU A 233 10.89 6.32 0.79
N LEU A 234 10.24 7.10 1.67
CA LEU A 234 9.07 7.90 1.28
C LEU A 234 9.43 8.99 0.27
N ARG A 235 10.58 9.66 0.44
CA ARG A 235 11.06 10.68 -0.50
C ARG A 235 11.37 10.08 -1.88
N GLU A 236 11.92 8.88 -1.95
CA GLU A 236 12.13 8.16 -3.20
C GLU A 236 10.80 7.94 -3.93
N GLN A 237 9.75 7.51 -3.21
CA GLN A 237 8.42 7.32 -3.79
C GLN A 237 7.82 8.66 -4.27
N GLU A 238 7.94 9.73 -3.49
CA GLU A 238 7.47 11.06 -3.91
C GLU A 238 8.19 11.56 -5.17
N ASN A 239 9.49 11.29 -5.31
CA ASN A 239 10.22 11.66 -6.52
C ASN A 239 9.65 10.99 -7.77
N VAL A 240 9.23 9.73 -7.67
CA VAL A 240 8.58 9.04 -8.79
C VAL A 240 7.21 9.64 -9.12
N ILE A 241 6.40 9.97 -8.12
CA ILE A 241 5.09 10.63 -8.33
C ILE A 241 5.25 12.01 -8.98
N ARG A 242 6.33 12.74 -8.66
CA ARG A 242 6.62 14.06 -9.26
C ARG A 242 6.94 14.00 -10.75
N GLU A 243 7.18 12.82 -11.32
CA GLU A 243 7.33 12.64 -12.77
C GLU A 243 5.99 12.80 -13.53
N LEU A 244 4.84 12.70 -12.83
CA LEU A 244 3.53 12.98 -13.44
C LEU A 244 3.36 14.50 -13.63
N GLU A 245 3.07 14.91 -14.87
CA GLU A 245 2.82 16.33 -15.18
C GLU A 245 1.74 16.92 -14.29
N GLY A 246 2.07 18.02 -13.62
CA GLY A 246 1.21 18.72 -12.67
C GLY A 246 1.34 18.23 -11.23
N LEU A 247 2.16 17.22 -10.94
CA LEU A 247 2.43 16.73 -9.59
C LEU A 247 3.86 17.02 -9.11
N GLU A 248 4.60 17.91 -9.74
CA GLU A 248 5.98 18.28 -9.38
C GLU A 248 6.10 18.81 -7.93
N TRP A 249 5.00 19.26 -7.37
CA TRP A 249 4.89 19.78 -6.00
C TRP A 249 4.65 18.69 -4.94
N PHE A 250 4.37 17.43 -5.33
CA PHE A 250 3.87 16.40 -4.41
C PHE A 250 4.88 16.08 -3.31
N ASP A 251 4.48 16.34 -2.07
CA ASP A 251 5.26 16.10 -0.84
C ASP A 251 4.34 15.73 0.34
N LEU A 252 3.09 15.36 0.05
CA LEU A 252 2.08 15.09 1.06
C LEU A 252 2.37 13.81 1.84
N LEU A 253 2.95 12.80 1.20
CA LEU A 253 3.23 11.51 1.81
C LEU A 253 4.23 11.65 2.95
N THR A 254 5.42 12.17 2.65
CA THR A 254 6.47 12.38 3.66
C THR A 254 5.99 13.32 4.78
N LYS A 255 5.30 14.42 4.43
CA LYS A 255 4.78 15.38 5.42
C LYS A 255 3.75 14.78 6.36
N GLN A 256 2.78 14.01 5.83
CA GLN A 256 1.73 13.41 6.66
C GLN A 256 2.30 12.31 7.53
N VAL A 257 3.12 11.42 6.99
CA VAL A 257 3.73 10.32 7.74
C VAL A 257 4.67 10.84 8.82
N ALA A 258 5.55 11.80 8.51
CA ALA A 258 6.45 12.39 9.50
C ALA A 258 5.68 13.08 10.64
N ARG A 259 4.58 13.77 10.33
CA ARG A 259 3.71 14.37 11.36
C ARG A 259 3.10 13.30 12.26
N MET A 260 2.52 12.23 11.69
CA MET A 260 1.90 11.14 12.45
C MET A 260 2.92 10.40 13.32
N ALA A 261 4.12 10.15 12.80
CA ALA A 261 5.21 9.57 13.57
C ALA A 261 5.59 10.46 14.76
N LYS A 262 5.74 11.76 14.54
CA LYS A 262 6.04 12.73 15.60
C LYS A 262 4.95 12.80 16.67
N GLU A 263 3.67 12.77 16.28
CA GLU A 263 2.53 12.74 17.19
C GLU A 263 2.61 11.50 18.09
N HIS A 264 2.81 10.31 17.51
CA HIS A 264 2.93 9.07 18.27
C HIS A 264 4.10 9.08 19.24
N LEU A 265 5.28 9.48 18.77
CA LEU A 265 6.49 9.54 19.60
C LEU A 265 6.36 10.52 20.76
N GLY A 266 5.64 11.63 20.57
CA GLY A 266 5.36 12.61 21.61
C GLY A 266 4.39 12.10 22.68
N GLU A 267 3.43 11.27 22.30
CA GLU A 267 2.41 10.72 23.20
C GLU A 267 2.84 9.42 23.90
N HIS A 268 3.58 8.55 23.21
CA HIS A 268 3.85 7.16 23.64
C HIS A 268 5.34 6.81 23.73
N GLY A 269 6.23 7.71 23.29
CA GLY A 269 7.67 7.42 23.20
C GLY A 269 8.05 6.53 22.01
N PRO A 270 9.34 6.09 21.96
CA PRO A 270 9.85 5.29 20.87
C PRO A 270 9.13 3.94 20.73
N VAL A 271 8.85 3.54 19.50
CA VAL A 271 8.41 2.18 19.20
C VAL A 271 9.64 1.27 19.22
N GLU A 272 9.63 0.22 20.03
CA GLU A 272 10.67 -0.80 20.02
C GLU A 272 10.55 -1.68 18.77
N TYR A 273 10.94 -1.11 17.65
CA TYR A 273 11.10 -1.80 16.38
C TYR A 273 12.61 -1.94 16.18
N GLN A 274 13.15 -3.13 16.43
CA GLN A 274 14.60 -3.31 16.38
C GLN A 274 15.12 -3.07 14.96
N PRO A 275 16.15 -2.22 14.78
CA PRO A 275 16.78 -2.08 13.48
C PRO A 275 17.43 -3.41 13.08
N TYR A 276 17.33 -3.77 11.81
CA TYR A 276 18.08 -4.87 11.25
C TYR A 276 19.58 -4.55 11.38
N THR A 277 20.26 -5.23 12.28
CA THR A 277 21.71 -5.29 12.27
C THR A 277 22.10 -6.40 11.30
N LEU A 278 22.60 -6.04 10.11
CA LEU A 278 23.37 -6.96 9.30
C LEU A 278 24.47 -7.51 10.19
N GLU A 279 24.39 -8.78 10.60
CA GLU A 279 25.57 -9.44 11.11
C GLU A 279 26.63 -9.37 10.01
N ALA A 280 27.83 -8.87 10.35
CA ALA A 280 28.93 -8.77 9.43
C ALA A 280 29.24 -10.16 8.88
N GLY A 281 28.81 -10.47 7.65
CA GLY A 281 28.97 -11.77 7.00
C GLY A 281 27.83 -12.26 6.11
N ALA A 282 26.66 -11.62 6.13
CA ALA A 282 25.64 -11.91 5.15
C ALA A 282 25.92 -11.16 3.85
N GLU A 283 26.29 -11.87 2.81
CA GLU A 283 26.43 -11.26 1.48
C GLU A 283 25.10 -10.63 1.04
N PRO A 284 25.11 -9.42 0.47
CA PRO A 284 23.91 -8.81 -0.06
C PRO A 284 23.36 -9.70 -1.17
N ILE A 285 22.09 -10.09 -1.05
CA ILE A 285 21.40 -10.81 -2.12
C ILE A 285 21.43 -9.92 -3.35
N SER A 286 22.28 -10.27 -4.30
CA SER A 286 22.40 -9.57 -5.57
C SER A 286 21.08 -9.70 -6.30
N VAL A 287 20.38 -8.58 -6.47
CA VAL A 287 19.22 -8.47 -7.34
C VAL A 287 19.74 -8.41 -8.77
N SER A 288 19.91 -9.57 -9.40
CA SER A 288 20.06 -9.62 -10.86
C SER A 288 18.75 -9.21 -11.50
N ALA A 289 18.85 -8.28 -12.43
CA ALA A 289 17.81 -7.60 -13.19
C ALA A 289 16.84 -8.53 -13.94
#